data_ee837fa1a4966f99b6fd04ca41d2ecd6
#
_entry.id   ee837fa1a4966f99b6fd04ca41d2ecd6
#
_cell.length_a   1.000
_cell.length_b   1.000
_cell.length_c   1.000
_cell.angle_alpha   90.00
_cell.angle_beta   90.00
_cell.angle_gamma   90.00
#
_symmetry.space_group_name_H-M   'P 1'
#
loop_
_entity.id
_entity.type
_entity.pdbx_description
1 polymer ?
#
loop_
_entity_poly.entity_id
_entity_poly.type
_entity_poly.pdbx_seq_one_letter_code
_entity_poly.pdbx_strand_id
1 'polypeptide(L)'
;MRVGITKSRTCEWFNKTKRTGADFFVEDIKIRNFIEKTFPRSGISKVVVRKTAKEGEIIIFTSKIGVLMWKNWAKLKEFEDDLKKKFGKDFQVLVKEVRVPELSAKVMAEFIAQQLEARMPFRKVAKNTLQKIIEKGALGAKIQVAWRLGWTDIARVEKFIEGRVSLQTFRSDIDYFCLQAMTKYGVLGVKVWIEKWAATTKAPVTLQKKPTL
;
A
#
# COMPACT_ATOMS: atom_id res chain seq x y z
N MET A 1 4.16 15.03 9.91
CA MET A 1 3.22 14.59 8.88
C MET A 1 3.82 14.85 7.51
N ARG A 2 4.00 13.83 6.66
CA ARG A 2 4.71 13.96 5.35
C ARG A 2 3.78 14.22 4.16
N VAL A 3 2.46 14.26 4.39
CA VAL A 3 1.47 14.54 3.36
C VAL A 3 1.60 16.00 2.91
N GLY A 4 1.70 16.22 1.61
CA GLY A 4 1.91 17.54 1.02
C GLY A 4 3.39 17.90 0.79
N ILE A 5 4.34 17.22 1.44
CA ILE A 5 5.79 17.41 1.23
C ILE A 5 6.34 16.31 0.33
N THR A 6 6.26 15.06 0.77
CA THR A 6 6.80 13.90 0.04
C THR A 6 5.71 12.97 -0.50
N LYS A 7 4.52 12.96 0.10
CA LYS A 7 3.41 12.08 -0.29
C LYS A 7 2.21 12.86 -0.79
N SER A 8 1.66 12.42 -1.92
CA SER A 8 0.38 12.90 -2.43
C SER A 8 -0.80 12.26 -1.67
N ARG A 9 -1.96 12.90 -1.73
CA ARG A 9 -3.21 12.35 -1.18
C ARG A 9 -3.62 11.09 -1.95
N THR A 10 -4.27 10.18 -1.24
CA THR A 10 -4.84 8.95 -1.83
C THR A 10 -6.33 9.07 -2.13
N CYS A 11 -6.96 10.14 -1.63
CA CYS A 11 -8.36 10.47 -1.88
C CYS A 11 -8.42 11.88 -2.47
N GLU A 12 -9.12 12.02 -3.59
CA GLU A 12 -9.33 13.29 -4.28
C GLU A 12 -10.84 13.49 -4.41
N TRP A 13 -11.44 14.09 -3.41
CA TRP A 13 -12.84 14.49 -3.42
C TRP A 13 -13.05 15.77 -2.59
N PHE A 14 -13.99 16.59 -3.04
CA PHE A 14 -14.35 17.83 -2.36
C PHE A 14 -15.84 17.84 -2.05
N ASN A 15 -16.16 18.39 -0.91
CA ASN A 15 -17.53 18.49 -0.46
C ASN A 15 -17.84 19.86 0.11
N LYS A 16 -19.03 20.38 -0.18
CA LYS A 16 -19.47 21.68 0.31
C LYS A 16 -19.85 21.64 1.80
N THR A 17 -20.34 20.49 2.30
CA THR A 17 -20.92 20.37 3.64
C THR A 17 -20.16 19.31 4.46
N LYS A 18 -19.93 19.58 5.76
CA LYS A 18 -19.25 18.63 6.67
C LYS A 18 -19.95 17.27 6.77
N ARG A 19 -21.28 17.21 6.77
CA ARG A 19 -22.07 15.97 6.84
C ARG A 19 -21.79 15.04 5.65
N THR A 20 -21.92 15.58 4.44
CA THR A 20 -21.64 14.83 3.22
C THR A 20 -20.17 14.41 3.11
N GLY A 21 -19.24 15.15 3.76
CA GLY A 21 -17.83 14.76 3.87
C GLY A 21 -17.59 13.48 4.68
N ALA A 22 -18.34 13.30 5.76
CA ALA A 22 -18.27 12.08 6.57
C ALA A 22 -18.76 10.84 5.77
N ASP A 23 -19.87 10.98 5.03
CA ASP A 23 -20.42 9.90 4.21
C ASP A 23 -19.44 9.48 3.11
N PHE A 24 -18.80 10.43 2.43
CA PHE A 24 -17.77 10.15 1.42
C PHE A 24 -16.56 9.44 2.01
N PHE A 25 -16.15 9.80 3.23
CA PHE A 25 -15.05 9.13 3.91
C PHE A 25 -15.40 7.67 4.25
N VAL A 26 -16.60 7.44 4.77
CA VAL A 26 -17.09 6.08 5.07
C VAL A 26 -17.17 5.23 3.81
N GLU A 27 -17.67 5.80 2.71
CA GLU A 27 -17.69 5.12 1.41
C GLU A 27 -16.27 4.78 0.94
N ASP A 28 -15.29 5.69 1.07
CA ASP A 28 -13.91 5.45 0.66
C ASP A 28 -13.29 4.27 1.42
N ILE A 29 -13.51 4.19 2.73
CA ILE A 29 -13.06 3.05 3.54
C ILE A 29 -13.74 1.75 3.09
N LYS A 30 -15.05 1.78 2.84
CA LYS A 30 -15.80 0.60 2.39
C LYS A 30 -15.29 0.11 1.02
N ILE A 31 -14.99 1.01 0.09
CA ILE A 31 -14.43 0.69 -1.22
C ILE A 31 -13.06 0.02 -1.07
N ARG A 32 -12.15 0.60 -0.26
CA ARG A 32 -10.81 0.04 -0.02
C ARG A 32 -10.88 -1.36 0.60
N ASN A 33 -11.70 -1.52 1.62
CA ASN A 33 -11.91 -2.82 2.26
C ASN A 33 -12.52 -3.85 1.29
N PHE A 34 -13.39 -3.41 0.39
CA PHE A 34 -13.97 -4.28 -0.63
C PHE A 34 -12.91 -4.72 -1.64
N ILE A 35 -12.05 -3.81 -2.11
CA ILE A 35 -10.93 -4.13 -3.00
C ILE A 35 -9.98 -5.16 -2.36
N GLU A 36 -9.60 -4.94 -1.09
CA GLU A 36 -8.69 -5.85 -0.37
C GLU A 36 -9.29 -7.24 -0.14
N LYS A 37 -10.61 -7.32 0.06
CA LYS A 37 -11.32 -8.60 0.21
C LYS A 37 -11.50 -9.33 -1.12
N THR A 38 -11.76 -8.61 -2.21
CA THR A 38 -11.98 -9.21 -3.53
C THR A 38 -10.68 -9.71 -4.16
N PHE A 39 -9.58 -8.98 -3.93
CA PHE A 39 -8.27 -9.29 -4.50
C PHE A 39 -7.21 -9.57 -3.42
N PRO A 40 -7.35 -10.63 -2.63
CA PRO A 40 -6.35 -10.97 -1.63
C PRO A 40 -5.03 -11.38 -2.31
N ARG A 41 -3.90 -10.95 -1.75
CA ARG A 41 -2.55 -11.31 -2.21
C ARG A 41 -2.20 -10.86 -3.64
N SER A 42 -2.90 -9.88 -4.16
CA SER A 42 -2.66 -9.32 -5.51
C SER A 42 -1.47 -8.35 -5.57
N GLY A 43 -0.79 -8.11 -4.47
CA GLY A 43 0.34 -7.19 -4.41
C GLY A 43 -0.07 -5.74 -4.67
N ILE A 44 -1.21 -5.31 -4.14
CA ILE A 44 -1.70 -3.94 -4.26
C ILE A 44 -0.82 -3.02 -3.43
N SER A 45 -0.13 -2.10 -4.09
CA SER A 45 0.71 -1.10 -3.43
C SER A 45 -0.12 0.07 -2.89
N LYS A 46 -0.95 0.68 -3.74
CA LYS A 46 -1.72 1.88 -3.42
C LYS A 46 -3.04 1.88 -4.18
N VAL A 47 -4.09 2.36 -3.54
CA VAL A 47 -5.39 2.64 -4.18
C VAL A 47 -5.65 4.13 -4.08
N VAL A 48 -5.92 4.78 -5.21
CA VAL A 48 -6.33 6.18 -5.28
C VAL A 48 -7.78 6.22 -5.71
N VAL A 49 -8.60 6.89 -4.92
CA VAL A 49 -10.03 7.04 -5.17
C VAL A 49 -10.32 8.51 -5.46
N ARG A 50 -10.77 8.78 -6.67
CA ARG A 50 -11.24 10.09 -7.12
C ARG A 50 -12.74 10.06 -7.22
N LYS A 51 -13.42 10.95 -6.54
CA LYS A 51 -14.88 11.02 -6.54
C LYS A 51 -15.36 12.39 -6.98
N THR A 52 -16.28 12.38 -7.91
CA THR A 52 -17.13 13.51 -8.27
C THR A 52 -18.56 13.23 -7.80
N ALA A 53 -19.47 14.17 -7.93
CA ALA A 53 -20.85 13.99 -7.45
C ALA A 53 -21.58 12.82 -8.12
N LYS A 54 -21.31 12.56 -9.41
CA LYS A 54 -21.99 11.52 -10.22
C LYS A 54 -21.10 10.32 -10.55
N GLU A 55 -19.82 10.53 -10.71
CA GLU A 55 -18.87 9.52 -11.21
C GLU A 55 -17.71 9.33 -10.23
N GLY A 56 -17.10 8.16 -10.25
CA GLY A 56 -15.92 7.84 -9.48
C GLY A 56 -14.86 7.14 -10.32
N GLU A 57 -13.60 7.49 -10.12
CA GLU A 57 -12.45 6.83 -10.70
C GLU A 57 -11.64 6.14 -9.59
N ILE A 58 -11.38 4.85 -9.74
CA ILE A 58 -10.57 4.07 -8.80
C ILE A 58 -9.31 3.62 -9.53
N ILE A 59 -8.15 4.13 -9.08
CA ILE A 59 -6.85 3.75 -9.65
C ILE A 59 -6.17 2.78 -8.69
N ILE A 60 -5.97 1.55 -9.13
CA ILE A 60 -5.31 0.50 -8.36
C ILE A 60 -3.88 0.32 -8.88
N PHE A 61 -2.90 0.56 -8.01
CA PHE A 61 -1.49 0.29 -8.30
C PHE A 61 -1.13 -1.10 -7.79
N THR A 62 -0.74 -2.00 -8.68
CA THR A 62 -0.38 -3.38 -8.34
C THR A 62 0.98 -3.77 -8.89
N SER A 63 1.64 -4.72 -8.21
CA SER A 63 2.88 -5.34 -8.68
C SER A 63 2.62 -6.52 -9.62
N LYS A 64 1.42 -7.08 -9.59
CA LYS A 64 1.05 -8.28 -10.35
C LYS A 64 -0.18 -8.02 -11.21
N ILE A 65 -0.01 -7.26 -12.29
CA ILE A 65 -1.10 -6.98 -13.24
C ILE A 65 -1.70 -8.27 -13.78
N GLY A 66 -0.87 -9.27 -14.11
CA GLY A 66 -1.35 -10.55 -14.63
C GLY A 66 -2.36 -11.25 -13.74
N VAL A 67 -2.25 -11.15 -12.41
CA VAL A 67 -3.22 -11.74 -11.48
C VAL A 67 -4.58 -11.04 -11.54
N LEU A 68 -4.58 -9.73 -11.78
CA LEU A 68 -5.80 -8.92 -11.90
C LEU A 68 -6.40 -8.99 -13.31
N MET A 69 -5.56 -9.11 -14.34
CA MET A 69 -6.01 -9.02 -15.75
C MET A 69 -6.02 -10.36 -16.50
N TRP A 70 -5.25 -11.37 -16.08
CA TRP A 70 -4.96 -12.58 -16.89
C TRP A 70 -6.18 -13.42 -17.29
N LYS A 71 -7.25 -13.47 -16.69
CA LYS A 71 -8.46 -14.20 -17.18
C LYS A 71 -9.71 -13.33 -17.20
N ASN A 72 -9.61 -12.06 -16.90
CA ASN A 72 -10.75 -11.42 -16.29
C ASN A 72 -10.87 -9.92 -16.55
N TRP A 73 -10.89 -9.50 -17.80
CA TRP A 73 -11.70 -8.35 -18.14
C TRP A 73 -13.16 -8.57 -17.68
N ALA A 74 -13.63 -9.83 -17.68
CA ALA A 74 -14.90 -10.21 -17.10
C ALA A 74 -14.96 -9.92 -15.60
N LYS A 75 -13.93 -10.28 -14.80
CA LYS A 75 -13.93 -10.01 -13.35
C LYS A 75 -13.80 -8.53 -13.00
N LEU A 76 -13.12 -7.74 -13.83
CA LEU A 76 -13.10 -6.28 -13.62
C LEU A 76 -14.47 -5.67 -13.89
N LYS A 77 -15.18 -6.14 -14.94
CA LYS A 77 -16.55 -5.71 -15.20
C LYS A 77 -17.52 -6.18 -14.10
N GLU A 78 -17.43 -7.43 -13.68
CA GLU A 78 -18.20 -7.95 -12.54
C GLU A 78 -17.92 -7.12 -11.27
N PHE A 79 -16.66 -6.74 -11.04
CA PHE A 79 -16.27 -5.90 -9.92
C PHE A 79 -16.82 -4.46 -10.04
N GLU A 80 -16.83 -3.88 -11.24
CA GLU A 80 -17.45 -2.57 -11.50
C GLU A 80 -18.97 -2.64 -11.30
N ASP A 81 -19.62 -3.70 -11.76
CA ASP A 81 -21.06 -3.95 -11.56
C ASP A 81 -21.40 -4.15 -10.07
N ASP A 82 -20.54 -4.85 -9.32
CA ASP A 82 -20.71 -5.03 -7.88
C ASP A 82 -20.51 -3.72 -7.10
N LEU A 83 -19.57 -2.88 -7.53
CA LEU A 83 -19.40 -1.53 -6.99
C LEU A 83 -20.63 -0.67 -7.27
N LYS A 84 -21.15 -0.72 -8.49
CA LYS A 84 -22.37 0.01 -8.87
C LYS A 84 -23.59 -0.44 -8.05
N LYS A 85 -23.76 -1.75 -7.85
CA LYS A 85 -24.85 -2.32 -7.01
C LYS A 85 -24.73 -1.88 -5.55
N LYS A 86 -23.50 -1.85 -4.98
CA LYS A 86 -23.28 -1.53 -3.56
C LYS A 86 -23.30 -0.05 -3.23
N PHE A 87 -22.82 0.79 -4.13
CA PHE A 87 -22.62 2.22 -3.87
C PHE A 87 -23.55 3.13 -4.71
N GLY A 88 -24.30 2.56 -5.66
CA GLY A 88 -25.25 3.31 -6.47
C GLY A 88 -24.64 4.37 -7.40
N LYS A 89 -23.33 4.27 -7.66
CA LYS A 89 -22.57 5.21 -8.51
C LYS A 89 -21.75 4.43 -9.52
N ASP A 90 -21.52 5.04 -10.68
CA ASP A 90 -20.65 4.48 -11.70
C ASP A 90 -19.19 4.73 -11.32
N PHE A 91 -18.43 3.64 -11.14
CA PHE A 91 -16.99 3.70 -10.86
C PHE A 91 -16.24 3.10 -12.04
N GLN A 92 -15.31 3.89 -12.59
CA GLN A 92 -14.34 3.40 -13.56
C GLN A 92 -13.11 2.89 -12.82
N VAL A 93 -12.71 1.65 -13.06
CA VAL A 93 -11.54 1.03 -12.43
C VAL A 93 -10.36 1.03 -13.39
N LEU A 94 -9.28 1.71 -13.03
CA LEU A 94 -8.03 1.75 -13.76
C LEU A 94 -6.95 0.98 -12.99
N VAL A 95 -6.31 0.02 -13.65
CA VAL A 95 -5.19 -0.73 -13.08
C VAL A 95 -3.88 -0.21 -13.64
N LYS A 96 -2.94 0.16 -12.76
CA LYS A 96 -1.61 0.63 -13.12
C LYS A 96 -0.52 -0.23 -12.49
N GLU A 97 0.51 -0.52 -13.27
CA GLU A 97 1.66 -1.28 -12.79
C GLU A 97 2.60 -0.45 -11.93
N VAL A 98 3.12 -1.08 -10.88
CA VAL A 98 4.22 -0.54 -10.08
C VAL A 98 5.53 -1.03 -10.67
N ARG A 99 6.35 -0.12 -11.21
CA ARG A 99 7.62 -0.48 -11.88
C ARG A 99 8.60 -1.22 -10.97
N VAL A 100 8.71 -0.81 -9.71
CA VAL A 100 9.61 -1.42 -8.72
C VAL A 100 8.79 -1.75 -7.46
N PRO A 101 8.24 -2.96 -7.38
CA PRO A 101 7.40 -3.37 -6.25
C PRO A 101 8.18 -3.45 -4.92
N GLU A 102 9.47 -3.70 -4.96
CA GLU A 102 10.34 -3.81 -3.78
C GLU A 102 10.46 -2.48 -3.02
N LEU A 103 10.23 -1.35 -3.67
CA LEU A 103 10.20 -0.03 -3.03
C LEU A 103 8.84 0.31 -2.39
N SER A 104 7.86 -0.59 -2.45
CA SER A 104 6.56 -0.42 -1.80
C SER A 104 6.52 -1.16 -0.47
N ALA A 105 6.34 -0.44 0.63
CA ALA A 105 6.29 -1.02 1.95
C ALA A 105 5.12 -2.01 2.12
N LYS A 106 3.97 -1.76 1.48
CA LYS A 106 2.81 -2.65 1.53
C LYS A 106 3.10 -3.99 0.86
N VAL A 107 3.64 -3.97 -0.36
CA VAL A 107 3.97 -5.19 -1.12
C VAL A 107 5.02 -6.03 -0.39
N MET A 108 6.05 -5.38 0.18
CA MET A 108 7.08 -6.08 0.93
C MET A 108 6.56 -6.62 2.27
N ALA A 109 5.65 -5.92 2.94
CA ALA A 109 5.00 -6.44 4.14
C ALA A 109 4.15 -7.68 3.85
N GLU A 110 3.40 -7.68 2.74
CA GLU A 110 2.63 -8.83 2.27
C GLU A 110 3.55 -10.02 1.95
N PHE A 111 4.68 -9.77 1.29
CA PHE A 111 5.68 -10.80 1.00
C PHE A 111 6.26 -11.43 2.27
N ILE A 112 6.64 -10.59 3.26
CA ILE A 112 7.13 -11.08 4.56
C ILE A 112 6.05 -11.90 5.27
N ALA A 113 4.81 -11.42 5.32
CA ALA A 113 3.71 -12.12 5.98
C ALA A 113 3.47 -13.49 5.37
N GLN A 114 3.45 -13.61 4.04
CA GLN A 114 3.31 -14.88 3.34
C GLN A 114 4.44 -15.87 3.66
N GLN A 115 5.67 -15.39 3.75
CA GLN A 115 6.83 -16.21 4.12
C GLN A 115 6.75 -16.72 5.58
N LEU A 116 6.28 -15.84 6.49
CA LEU A 116 6.09 -16.20 7.90
C LEU A 116 4.93 -17.20 8.08
N GLU A 117 3.85 -17.05 7.34
CA GLU A 117 2.74 -18.01 7.28
C GLU A 117 3.19 -19.38 6.74
N ALA A 118 4.13 -19.38 5.77
CA ALA A 118 4.78 -20.58 5.26
C ALA A 118 5.86 -21.15 6.21
N ARG A 119 5.94 -20.64 7.46
CA ARG A 119 6.87 -21.10 8.52
C ARG A 119 8.35 -20.93 8.20
N MET A 120 8.71 -19.99 7.35
CA MET A 120 10.11 -19.65 7.12
C MET A 120 10.75 -18.98 8.34
N PRO A 121 12.02 -19.19 8.64
CA PRO A 121 12.70 -18.53 9.75
C PRO A 121 12.68 -17.02 9.59
N PHE A 122 12.08 -16.32 10.54
CA PHE A 122 11.84 -14.87 10.47
C PHE A 122 13.11 -14.04 10.26
N ARG A 123 14.26 -14.46 10.84
CA ARG A 123 15.56 -13.78 10.65
C ARG A 123 16.04 -13.88 9.21
N LYS A 124 15.91 -15.04 8.58
CA LYS A 124 16.28 -15.23 7.17
C LYS A 124 15.38 -14.43 6.26
N VAL A 125 14.07 -14.47 6.50
CA VAL A 125 13.08 -13.70 5.73
C VAL A 125 13.37 -12.20 5.81
N ALA A 126 13.56 -11.67 7.03
CA ALA A 126 13.82 -10.23 7.23
C ALA A 126 15.11 -9.78 6.55
N LYS A 127 16.23 -10.51 6.73
CA LYS A 127 17.50 -10.15 6.09
C LYS A 127 17.45 -10.21 4.57
N ASN A 128 16.90 -11.30 4.00
CA ASN A 128 16.75 -11.43 2.55
C ASN A 128 15.86 -10.34 1.95
N THR A 129 14.82 -9.93 2.69
CA THR A 129 13.93 -8.87 2.23
C THR A 129 14.62 -7.51 2.27
N LEU A 130 15.38 -7.22 3.33
CA LEU A 130 16.20 -5.99 3.41
C LEU A 130 17.18 -5.91 2.25
N GLN A 131 17.92 -6.99 2.00
CA GLN A 131 18.88 -7.04 0.90
C GLN A 131 18.21 -6.75 -0.46
N LYS A 132 17.07 -7.36 -0.75
CA LYS A 132 16.31 -7.09 -1.97
C LYS A 132 15.89 -5.62 -2.12
N ILE A 133 15.47 -5.00 -1.01
CA ILE A 133 15.07 -3.58 -1.00
C ILE A 133 16.27 -2.67 -1.30
N ILE A 134 17.42 -2.95 -0.70
CA ILE A 134 18.65 -2.16 -0.91
C ILE A 134 19.18 -2.35 -2.33
N GLU A 135 19.20 -3.57 -2.87
CA GLU A 135 19.60 -3.86 -4.26
C GLU A 135 18.77 -3.10 -5.29
N LYS A 136 17.52 -2.76 -4.97
CA LYS A 136 16.63 -1.95 -5.83
C LYS A 136 16.80 -0.44 -5.63
N GLY A 137 17.80 -0.01 -4.89
CA GLY A 137 18.17 1.39 -4.76
C GLY A 137 17.45 2.16 -3.65
N ALA A 138 16.94 1.48 -2.62
CA ALA A 138 16.50 2.17 -1.41
C ALA A 138 17.70 2.70 -0.63
N LEU A 139 17.58 3.88 0.01
CA LEU A 139 18.61 4.43 0.89
C LEU A 139 18.75 3.65 2.19
N GLY A 140 17.67 3.02 2.59
CA GLY A 140 17.63 2.14 3.75
C GLY A 140 16.25 1.59 4.00
N ALA A 141 16.22 0.50 4.76
CA ALA A 141 14.99 -0.12 5.16
C ALA A 141 15.06 -0.62 6.60
N LYS A 142 13.92 -0.65 7.26
CA LYS A 142 13.75 -1.17 8.60
C LYS A 142 12.55 -2.11 8.60
N ILE A 143 12.77 -3.32 9.10
CA ILE A 143 11.72 -4.31 9.30
C ILE A 143 11.64 -4.62 10.80
N GLN A 144 10.43 -4.61 11.33
CA GLN A 144 10.17 -5.00 12.70
C GLN A 144 9.14 -6.12 12.70
N VAL A 145 9.47 -7.20 13.38
CA VAL A 145 8.57 -8.35 13.58
C VAL A 145 8.35 -8.50 15.09
N ALA A 146 7.10 -8.65 15.47
CA ALA A 146 6.68 -8.70 16.87
C ALA A 146 5.77 -9.89 17.13
N TRP A 147 5.82 -10.44 18.31
CA TRP A 147 5.06 -11.55 18.89
C TRP A 147 5.96 -12.72 19.30
N ARG A 148 5.43 -13.93 19.41
CA ARG A 148 6.16 -15.16 19.76
C ARG A 148 7.05 -15.63 18.63
N LEU A 149 8.25 -15.04 18.52
CA LEU A 149 9.18 -15.30 17.44
C LEU A 149 9.94 -16.62 17.68
N GLY A 150 9.95 -17.50 16.68
CA GLY A 150 10.62 -18.80 16.78
C GLY A 150 9.93 -19.77 17.74
N TRP A 151 8.60 -19.64 17.89
CA TRP A 151 7.76 -20.53 18.71
C TRP A 151 8.04 -20.47 20.22
N THR A 152 8.60 -19.36 20.68
CA THR A 152 8.84 -19.13 22.11
C THR A 152 7.55 -18.69 22.82
N ASP A 153 7.40 -19.01 24.09
CA ASP A 153 6.21 -18.63 24.89
C ASP A 153 6.15 -17.13 25.16
N ILE A 154 7.31 -16.50 25.29
CA ILE A 154 7.40 -15.06 25.59
C ILE A 154 7.42 -14.25 24.28
N ALA A 155 6.53 -13.29 24.19
CA ALA A 155 6.49 -12.35 23.08
C ALA A 155 7.70 -11.39 23.11
N ARG A 156 8.30 -11.17 21.96
CA ARG A 156 9.41 -10.25 21.79
C ARG A 156 9.31 -9.49 20.48
N VAL A 157 10.08 -8.41 20.39
CA VAL A 157 10.16 -7.56 19.21
C VAL A 157 11.57 -7.58 18.69
N GLU A 158 11.76 -8.05 17.47
CA GLU A 158 13.04 -7.97 16.78
C GLU A 158 13.00 -6.94 15.66
N LYS A 159 14.06 -6.15 15.56
CA LYS A 159 14.20 -5.08 14.57
C LYS A 159 15.43 -5.38 13.72
N PHE A 160 15.25 -5.29 12.41
CA PHE A 160 16.32 -5.42 11.43
C PHE A 160 16.39 -4.11 10.66
N ILE A 161 17.58 -3.52 10.57
CA ILE A 161 17.81 -2.23 9.92
C ILE A 161 19.01 -2.39 9.02
N GLU A 162 18.89 -1.87 7.79
CA GLU A 162 19.98 -1.81 6.84
C GLU A 162 19.93 -0.47 6.10
N GLY A 163 21.08 0.20 5.98
CA GLY A 163 21.15 1.53 5.42
C GLY A 163 20.61 2.61 6.37
N ARG A 164 20.24 3.74 5.80
CA ARG A 164 19.75 4.91 6.53
C ARG A 164 18.21 4.96 6.54
N VAL A 165 17.61 5.14 7.72
CA VAL A 165 16.16 5.36 7.87
C VAL A 165 15.91 6.57 8.76
N SER A 166 15.76 7.74 8.15
CA SER A 166 15.64 9.03 8.84
C SER A 166 14.18 9.35 9.16
N LEU A 167 13.65 8.79 10.25
CA LEU A 167 12.25 9.00 10.65
C LEU A 167 11.93 10.43 11.05
N GLN A 168 12.92 11.16 11.57
CA GLN A 168 12.78 12.55 12.04
C GLN A 168 12.77 13.57 10.91
N THR A 169 13.41 13.26 9.79
CA THR A 169 13.55 14.18 8.65
C THR A 169 12.30 14.21 7.82
N PHE A 170 11.60 15.35 7.76
CA PHE A 170 10.36 15.51 6.96
C PHE A 170 10.61 15.41 5.45
N ARG A 171 11.80 15.74 4.98
CA ARG A 171 12.20 15.64 3.57
C ARG A 171 12.43 14.22 3.08
N SER A 172 12.64 13.27 3.99
CA SER A 172 12.83 11.86 3.63
C SER A 172 11.52 11.24 3.15
N ASP A 173 11.50 10.65 1.95
CA ASP A 173 10.35 9.89 1.46
C ASP A 173 10.40 8.47 2.05
N ILE A 174 9.73 8.32 3.17
CA ILE A 174 9.61 7.02 3.85
C ILE A 174 8.24 6.44 3.58
N ASP A 175 8.24 5.26 2.98
CA ASP A 175 7.05 4.43 2.86
C ASP A 175 6.92 3.52 4.07
N TYR A 176 5.73 3.45 4.66
CA TYR A 176 5.44 2.67 5.86
C TYR A 176 4.19 1.85 5.69
N PHE A 177 4.28 0.60 6.10
CA PHE A 177 3.11 -0.27 6.20
C PHE A 177 3.20 -1.20 7.40
N CYS A 178 2.04 -1.51 7.98
CA CYS A 178 1.88 -2.48 9.07
C CYS A 178 0.90 -3.55 8.64
N LEU A 179 1.30 -4.81 8.73
CA LEU A 179 0.49 -5.96 8.36
C LEU A 179 0.53 -7.02 9.46
N GLN A 180 -0.51 -7.81 9.52
CA GLN A 180 -0.64 -8.95 10.42
C GLN A 180 -0.46 -10.25 9.62
N ALA A 181 0.44 -11.12 10.07
CA ALA A 181 0.61 -12.47 9.53
C ALA A 181 -0.07 -13.46 10.46
N MET A 182 -1.02 -14.21 9.93
CA MET A 182 -1.79 -15.20 10.71
C MET A 182 -1.02 -16.52 10.79
N THR A 183 -0.60 -16.90 11.99
CA THR A 183 0.09 -18.18 12.22
C THR A 183 -0.68 -19.05 13.21
N LYS A 184 -0.33 -20.33 13.27
CA LYS A 184 -0.98 -21.27 14.23
C LYS A 184 -0.79 -20.86 15.69
N TYR A 185 0.29 -20.13 16.01
CA TYR A 185 0.63 -19.69 17.37
C TYR A 185 0.24 -18.26 17.68
N GLY A 186 -0.62 -17.68 16.85
CA GLY A 186 -1.11 -16.33 16.99
C GLY A 186 -0.72 -15.44 15.82
N VAL A 187 -0.96 -14.15 15.99
CA VAL A 187 -0.80 -13.13 14.96
C VAL A 187 0.55 -12.44 15.11
N LEU A 188 1.40 -12.54 14.09
CA LEU A 188 2.67 -11.80 14.03
C LEU A 188 2.43 -10.41 13.46
N GLY A 189 2.87 -9.37 14.16
CA GLY A 189 2.87 -8.00 13.66
C GLY A 189 4.12 -7.71 12.84
N VAL A 190 3.95 -7.37 11.57
CA VAL A 190 5.04 -6.99 10.66
C VAL A 190 4.92 -5.52 10.35
N LYS A 191 5.97 -4.74 10.63
CA LYS A 191 6.07 -3.32 10.28
C LYS A 191 7.26 -3.12 9.37
N VAL A 192 7.06 -2.43 8.25
CA VAL A 192 8.09 -2.17 7.23
C VAL A 192 8.19 -0.68 6.99
N TRP A 193 9.40 -0.15 7.01
CA TRP A 193 9.75 1.22 6.62
C TRP A 193 10.78 1.14 5.51
N ILE A 194 10.57 1.86 4.43
CA ILE A 194 11.49 1.93 3.29
C ILE A 194 11.75 3.40 3.00
N GLU A 195 13.00 3.83 3.12
CA GLU A 195 13.44 5.17 2.71
C GLU A 195 13.88 5.11 1.26
N LYS A 196 13.06 5.69 0.38
CA LYS A 196 13.29 5.65 -1.07
C LYS A 196 14.39 6.61 -1.48
N TRP A 197 14.31 7.84 -1.04
CA TRP A 197 15.24 8.94 -1.34
C TRP A 197 14.95 10.12 -0.43
N ALA A 198 15.94 10.99 -0.24
CA ALA A 198 15.69 12.28 0.37
C ALA A 198 15.21 13.23 -0.73
N ALA A 199 14.10 13.92 -0.54
CA ALA A 199 13.66 14.98 -1.43
C ALA A 199 14.61 16.18 -1.31
N THR A 200 15.86 16.00 -1.75
CA THR A 200 16.79 17.09 -1.96
C THR A 200 16.50 17.62 -3.35
N THR A 201 15.83 18.77 -3.43
CA THR A 201 15.66 19.53 -4.68
C THR A 201 14.99 18.79 -5.85
N LYS A 202 13.75 18.36 -5.70
CA LYS A 202 12.86 18.44 -6.87
C LYS A 202 11.98 19.66 -6.70
N ALA A 203 12.07 20.52 -7.71
CA ALA A 203 11.17 21.65 -7.90
C ALA A 203 9.71 21.25 -7.56
N PRO A 204 8.90 22.17 -7.01
CA PRO A 204 7.50 21.88 -6.76
C PRO A 204 6.92 21.25 -8.02
N VAL A 205 6.17 20.16 -7.84
CA VAL A 205 5.45 19.53 -8.95
C VAL A 205 4.63 20.63 -9.59
N THR A 206 5.14 21.15 -10.67
CA THR A 206 4.40 22.08 -11.52
C THR A 206 3.15 21.34 -11.91
N LEU A 207 2.03 21.81 -11.44
CA LEU A 207 0.71 21.36 -11.88
C LEU A 207 0.77 21.43 -13.41
N GLN A 208 0.88 20.26 -14.05
CA GLN A 208 0.78 20.21 -15.49
C GLN A 208 -0.58 20.79 -15.83
N LYS A 209 -0.57 22.03 -16.34
CA LYS A 209 -1.73 22.63 -16.96
C LYS A 209 -2.23 21.63 -18.00
N LYS A 210 -3.48 21.19 -17.84
CA LYS A 210 -4.16 20.48 -18.91
C LYS A 210 -3.99 21.28 -20.19
N PRO A 211 -3.65 20.66 -21.31
CA PRO A 211 -3.76 21.35 -22.58
C PRO A 211 -5.22 21.77 -22.74
N THR A 212 -5.45 23.05 -22.82
CA THR A 212 -6.71 23.63 -23.29
C THR A 212 -6.87 23.23 -24.74
N LEU A 213 -7.90 22.44 -25.04
CA LEU A 213 -8.49 22.33 -26.36
C LEU A 213 -9.38 23.55 -26.57
#